data_be8169bdbc886f5952468a940af95129
#
_entry.id   be8169bdbc886f5952468a940af95129
#
_cell.length_a   1.000
_cell.length_b   1.000
_cell.length_c   1.000
_cell.angle_alpha   90.00
_cell.angle_beta   90.00
_cell.angle_gamma   90.00
#
_symmetry.space_group_name_H-M   'P 1'
#
loop_
_entity.id
_entity.type
_entity.pdbx_description
1 polymer ?
#
loop_
_entity_poly.entity_id
_entity_poly.type
_entity_poly.pdbx_seq_one_letter_code
_entity_poly.pdbx_strand_id
1 'polypeptide(L)'
;MEWSENIIIADGDYVDRVAFNLTVNFERMIGRRIPPADMARWVECIALDGGMRPAEGADSCASAPTTQVVLIHDVDRQRMENFTPGHYTDELQGKAFNGPLGEFVFTCTSPEGFTTKENLLLESLQLACQVEEVRRIMVVADEQSLESLRRTLRQLPPDKVRCVTVFAMQPVTGGQFAQELLGYSLMAALGVKSSELNPN
;
A
#
# COMPACT_ATOMS: atom_id res chain seq x y z
N MET A 1 -13.78 -4.93 13.64
CA MET A 1 -13.52 -4.32 12.31
C MET A 1 -13.91 -5.37 11.29
N GLU A 2 -14.81 -5.05 10.37
CA GLU A 2 -15.17 -5.94 9.27
C GLU A 2 -14.14 -5.73 8.15
N TRP A 3 -13.48 -6.81 7.71
CA TRP A 3 -12.47 -6.74 6.68
C TRP A 3 -13.09 -6.90 5.29
N SER A 4 -12.64 -6.09 4.33
CA SER A 4 -13.03 -6.21 2.91
C SER A 4 -12.32 -7.39 2.24
N GLU A 5 -12.82 -7.84 1.10
CA GLU A 5 -12.22 -8.92 0.29
C GLU A 5 -10.77 -8.60 -0.13
N ASN A 6 -10.49 -7.32 -0.40
CA ASN A 6 -9.16 -6.84 -0.76
C ASN A 6 -8.68 -5.82 0.28
N ILE A 7 -7.43 -5.93 0.70
CA ILE A 7 -6.85 -5.11 1.77
C ILE A 7 -5.46 -4.63 1.36
N ILE A 8 -5.19 -3.35 1.58
CA ILE A 8 -3.85 -2.76 1.55
C ILE A 8 -3.48 -2.41 2.99
N ILE A 9 -2.37 -2.91 3.50
CA ILE A 9 -1.83 -2.56 4.81
C ILE A 9 -0.46 -1.92 4.59
N ALA A 10 -0.28 -0.67 4.95
CA ALA A 10 0.94 0.05 4.66
C ALA A 10 1.43 0.88 5.86
N ASP A 11 2.76 0.87 6.09
CA ASP A 11 3.43 1.86 6.90
C ASP A 11 3.46 3.18 6.13
N GLY A 12 2.54 4.09 6.48
CA GLY A 12 2.38 5.37 5.80
C GLY A 12 3.62 6.26 5.90
N ASP A 13 4.30 6.27 7.04
CA ASP A 13 5.51 7.10 7.22
C ASP A 13 6.69 6.56 6.40
N TYR A 14 6.79 5.23 6.26
CA TYR A 14 7.79 4.63 5.39
C TYR A 14 7.52 4.98 3.92
N VAL A 15 6.28 4.82 3.47
CA VAL A 15 5.87 5.14 2.10
C VAL A 15 6.12 6.63 1.79
N ASP A 16 5.79 7.53 2.71
CA ASP A 16 6.04 8.96 2.59
C ASP A 16 7.53 9.28 2.45
N ARG A 17 8.37 8.65 3.27
CA ARG A 17 9.83 8.78 3.21
C ARG A 17 10.40 8.28 1.89
N VAL A 18 9.91 7.14 1.37
CA VAL A 18 10.34 6.60 0.08
C VAL A 18 9.91 7.53 -1.06
N ALA A 19 8.68 8.06 -1.02
CA ALA A 19 8.19 9.04 -2.00
C ALA A 19 9.09 10.29 -2.03
N PHE A 20 9.48 10.83 -0.87
CA PHE A 20 10.42 11.94 -0.78
C PHE A 20 11.75 11.62 -1.46
N ASN A 21 12.35 10.47 -1.13
CA ASN A 21 13.63 10.07 -1.70
C ASN A 21 13.56 9.90 -3.23
N LEU A 22 12.50 9.31 -3.74
CA LEU A 22 12.26 9.17 -5.17
C LEU A 22 12.06 10.52 -5.84
N THR A 23 11.29 11.43 -5.23
CA THR A 23 11.08 12.79 -5.74
C THR A 23 12.41 13.53 -5.91
N VAL A 24 13.26 13.55 -4.87
CA VAL A 24 14.58 14.19 -4.93
C VAL A 24 15.44 13.61 -6.04
N ASN A 25 15.46 12.28 -6.19
CA ASN A 25 16.25 11.63 -7.22
C ASN A 25 15.71 11.91 -8.62
N PHE A 26 14.42 11.79 -8.83
CA PHE A 26 13.79 12.04 -10.12
C PHE A 26 13.88 13.51 -10.54
N GLU A 27 13.66 14.48 -9.64
CA GLU A 27 13.83 15.90 -9.95
C GLU A 27 15.23 16.21 -10.45
N ARG A 28 16.23 15.57 -9.83
CA ARG A 28 17.65 15.74 -10.24
C ARG A 28 17.92 15.13 -11.63
N MET A 29 17.29 13.99 -11.92
CA MET A 29 17.48 13.27 -13.21
C MET A 29 16.77 13.97 -14.37
N ILE A 30 15.53 14.43 -14.15
CA ILE A 30 14.67 14.94 -15.22
C ILE A 30 14.63 16.46 -15.31
N GLY A 31 15.22 17.16 -14.32
CA GLY A 31 15.36 18.61 -14.34
C GLY A 31 14.07 19.41 -14.17
N ARG A 32 13.00 18.80 -13.65
CA ARG A 32 11.74 19.48 -13.34
C ARG A 32 11.28 19.18 -11.90
N ARG A 33 10.46 20.05 -11.36
CA ARG A 33 9.77 19.81 -10.09
C ARG A 33 8.69 18.76 -10.24
N ILE A 34 8.59 17.91 -9.21
CA ILE A 34 7.59 16.85 -9.11
C ILE A 34 6.61 17.22 -8.00
N PRO A 35 5.29 17.25 -8.28
CA PRO A 35 4.29 17.48 -7.23
C PRO A 35 4.25 16.30 -6.26
N PRO A 36 3.59 16.46 -5.10
CA PRO A 36 3.30 15.34 -4.21
C PRO A 36 2.63 14.18 -4.96
N ALA A 37 2.91 12.96 -4.53
CA ALA A 37 2.33 11.76 -5.12
C ALA A 37 0.80 11.76 -4.97
N ASP A 38 0.11 11.33 -6.01
CA ASP A 38 -1.34 11.14 -5.99
C ASP A 38 -1.69 9.87 -5.20
N MET A 39 -2.36 10.04 -4.06
CA MET A 39 -2.73 8.94 -3.16
C MET A 39 -3.67 7.94 -3.85
N ALA A 40 -4.67 8.41 -4.59
CA ALA A 40 -5.59 7.55 -5.30
C ALA A 40 -4.85 6.71 -6.35
N ARG A 41 -3.98 7.36 -7.13
CA ARG A 41 -3.16 6.70 -8.14
C ARG A 41 -2.22 5.66 -7.52
N TRP A 42 -1.63 5.96 -6.37
CA TRP A 42 -0.73 5.03 -5.69
C TRP A 42 -1.45 3.76 -5.26
N VAL A 43 -2.60 3.87 -4.57
CA VAL A 43 -3.33 2.67 -4.09
C VAL A 43 -3.94 1.87 -5.24
N GLU A 44 -4.35 2.51 -6.34
CA GLU A 44 -4.76 1.82 -7.56
C GLU A 44 -3.61 0.99 -8.16
N CYS A 45 -2.40 1.55 -8.24
CA CYS A 45 -1.22 0.82 -8.72
C CYS A 45 -0.88 -0.36 -7.81
N ILE A 46 -0.90 -0.17 -6.48
CA ILE A 46 -0.72 -1.26 -5.51
C ILE A 46 -1.74 -2.38 -5.74
N ALA A 47 -3.01 -2.02 -5.94
CA ALA A 47 -4.08 -2.99 -6.17
C ALA A 47 -3.90 -3.75 -7.50
N LEU A 48 -3.53 -3.06 -8.58
CA LEU A 48 -3.23 -3.67 -9.89
C LEU A 48 -2.05 -4.65 -9.80
N ASP A 49 -0.94 -4.23 -9.18
CA ASP A 49 0.25 -5.05 -8.99
C ASP A 49 -0.05 -6.22 -8.03
N GLY A 50 -0.93 -6.02 -7.04
CA GLY A 50 -1.47 -7.07 -6.17
C GLY A 50 -2.45 -8.04 -6.84
N GLY A 51 -2.66 -7.91 -8.16
CA GLY A 51 -3.44 -8.86 -8.96
C GLY A 51 -4.92 -8.51 -9.13
N MET A 52 -5.36 -7.33 -8.71
CA MET A 52 -6.70 -6.85 -9.04
C MET A 52 -6.79 -6.49 -10.53
N ARG A 53 -7.98 -6.64 -11.11
CA ARG A 53 -8.26 -6.28 -12.50
C ARG A 53 -9.60 -5.55 -12.57
N PRO A 54 -9.77 -4.57 -13.48
CA PRO A 54 -11.06 -3.97 -13.74
C PRO A 54 -12.09 -5.04 -14.11
N ALA A 55 -13.34 -4.87 -13.68
CA ALA A 55 -14.41 -5.77 -14.07
C ALA A 55 -14.64 -5.68 -15.59
N GLU A 56 -14.44 -6.79 -16.30
CA GLU A 56 -14.80 -6.87 -17.72
C GLU A 56 -16.31 -7.02 -17.86
N GLY A 57 -16.96 -6.09 -18.57
CA GLY A 57 -18.37 -6.16 -18.91
C GLY A 57 -19.28 -5.95 -17.69
N ALA A 58 -19.49 -4.70 -17.34
CA ALA A 58 -20.42 -4.35 -16.26
C ALA A 58 -21.86 -4.71 -16.63
N ASP A 59 -22.30 -5.93 -16.28
CA ASP A 59 -23.67 -6.11 -15.86
C ASP A 59 -23.84 -5.35 -14.55
N SER A 60 -24.57 -4.27 -14.61
CA SER A 60 -24.74 -3.20 -13.60
C SER A 60 -25.41 -3.63 -12.28
N CYS A 61 -25.31 -4.88 -11.88
CA CYS A 61 -25.94 -5.43 -10.68
C CYS A 61 -24.96 -6.02 -9.64
N ALA A 62 -23.68 -6.21 -9.95
CA ALA A 62 -22.70 -6.58 -8.95
C ALA A 62 -22.13 -5.28 -8.35
N SER A 63 -22.20 -5.13 -7.03
CA SER A 63 -21.54 -4.03 -6.33
C SER A 63 -20.05 -4.07 -6.65
N ALA A 64 -19.48 -2.92 -7.01
CA ALA A 64 -18.05 -2.81 -7.24
C ALA A 64 -17.28 -3.34 -6.01
N PRO A 65 -16.16 -4.07 -6.18
CA PRO A 65 -15.39 -4.58 -5.06
C PRO A 65 -14.88 -3.44 -4.19
N THR A 66 -14.91 -3.62 -2.88
CA THR A 66 -14.35 -2.66 -1.93
C THR A 66 -12.97 -3.10 -1.52
N THR A 67 -12.01 -2.19 -1.57
CA THR A 67 -10.65 -2.36 -1.06
C THR A 67 -10.47 -1.49 0.18
N GLN A 68 -10.15 -2.12 1.30
CA GLN A 68 -9.81 -1.40 2.52
C GLN A 68 -8.32 -1.03 2.50
N VAL A 69 -8.03 0.26 2.72
CA VAL A 69 -6.67 0.79 2.79
C VAL A 69 -6.37 1.16 4.23
N VAL A 70 -5.51 0.39 4.89
CA VAL A 70 -5.07 0.63 6.27
C VAL A 70 -3.70 1.30 6.23
N LEU A 71 -3.65 2.58 6.61
CA LEU A 71 -2.42 3.34 6.75
C LEU A 71 -2.03 3.40 8.21
N ILE A 72 -0.88 2.83 8.55
CA ILE A 72 -0.32 2.84 9.90
C ILE A 72 0.74 3.93 9.96
N HIS A 73 0.66 4.81 10.95
CA HIS A 73 1.57 5.94 11.11
C HIS A 73 2.00 6.13 12.57
N ASP A 74 3.07 6.87 12.80
CA ASP A 74 3.50 7.23 14.15
C ASP A 74 2.51 8.19 14.80
N VAL A 75 2.36 8.11 16.12
CA VAL A 75 1.42 8.93 16.92
C VAL A 75 1.64 10.43 16.70
N ASP A 76 2.91 10.83 16.53
CA ASP A 76 3.29 12.24 16.34
C ASP A 76 3.16 12.71 14.88
N ARG A 77 2.83 11.81 13.96
CA ARG A 77 2.64 12.13 12.55
C ARG A 77 1.18 12.41 12.23
N GLN A 78 0.92 13.59 11.69
CA GLN A 78 -0.44 14.00 11.30
C GLN A 78 -0.70 13.81 9.82
N ARG A 79 0.36 13.73 8.99
CA ARG A 79 0.23 13.68 7.53
C ARG A 79 1.43 13.04 6.84
N MET A 80 1.19 12.57 5.64
CA MET A 80 2.20 12.25 4.64
C MET A 80 2.51 13.55 3.87
N GLU A 81 3.74 14.06 3.99
CA GLU A 81 4.12 15.35 3.39
C GLU A 81 4.28 15.30 1.87
N ASN A 82 4.52 14.10 1.35
CA ASN A 82 4.81 13.86 -0.06
C ASN A 82 3.64 13.25 -0.82
N PHE A 83 2.44 13.26 -0.23
CA PHE A 83 1.20 12.77 -0.83
C PHE A 83 0.07 13.81 -0.80
N THR A 84 -0.83 13.69 -1.76
CA THR A 84 -2.07 14.48 -1.82
C THR A 84 -3.23 13.56 -2.24
N PRO A 85 -4.31 13.46 -1.42
CA PRO A 85 -4.43 13.94 -0.05
C PRO A 85 -3.42 13.25 0.88
N GLY A 86 -3.01 13.91 1.97
CA GLY A 86 -1.97 13.40 2.85
C GLY A 86 -2.30 13.46 4.34
N HIS A 87 -3.28 14.25 4.77
CA HIS A 87 -3.61 14.40 6.19
C HIS A 87 -4.41 13.19 6.70
N TYR A 88 -3.83 12.43 7.65
CA TYR A 88 -4.39 11.16 8.09
C TYR A 88 -5.82 11.31 8.62
N THR A 89 -6.06 12.25 9.52
CA THR A 89 -7.37 12.42 10.17
C THR A 89 -8.37 13.17 9.29
N ASP A 90 -7.95 14.28 8.67
CA ASP A 90 -8.88 15.21 8.03
C ASP A 90 -9.21 14.83 6.58
N GLU A 91 -8.23 14.27 5.87
CA GLU A 91 -8.34 14.01 4.44
C GLU A 91 -8.48 12.52 4.09
N LEU A 92 -8.00 11.60 4.94
CA LEU A 92 -7.96 10.17 4.64
C LEU A 92 -8.90 9.35 5.53
N GLN A 93 -8.86 9.51 6.85
CA GLN A 93 -9.63 8.69 7.78
C GLN A 93 -11.12 8.66 7.44
N GLY A 94 -11.66 7.45 7.18
CA GLY A 94 -13.07 7.24 6.85
C GLY A 94 -13.51 7.81 5.51
N LYS A 95 -12.55 8.23 4.67
CA LYS A 95 -12.85 8.68 3.30
C LYS A 95 -12.76 7.52 2.33
N ALA A 96 -13.47 7.66 1.22
CA ALA A 96 -13.45 6.71 0.13
C ALA A 96 -13.36 7.43 -1.22
N PHE A 97 -12.79 6.76 -2.20
CA PHE A 97 -12.90 7.16 -3.60
C PHE A 97 -13.24 5.95 -4.47
N ASN A 98 -13.84 6.20 -5.61
CA ASN A 98 -14.14 5.18 -6.61
C ASN A 98 -13.17 5.30 -7.79
N GLY A 99 -12.56 4.18 -8.14
CA GLY A 99 -11.68 4.04 -9.28
C GLY A 99 -12.09 2.90 -10.20
N PRO A 100 -11.30 2.63 -11.24
CA PRO A 100 -11.55 1.54 -12.19
C PRO A 100 -11.61 0.15 -11.55
N LEU A 101 -10.98 -0.02 -10.37
CA LEU A 101 -10.91 -1.28 -9.63
C LEU A 101 -11.98 -1.40 -8.53
N GLY A 102 -12.87 -0.43 -8.39
CA GLY A 102 -13.89 -0.38 -7.35
C GLY A 102 -13.68 0.75 -6.34
N GLU A 103 -14.25 0.57 -5.16
CA GLU A 103 -14.19 1.54 -4.09
C GLU A 103 -12.98 1.28 -3.18
N PHE A 104 -12.25 2.34 -2.84
CA PHE A 104 -11.15 2.30 -1.87
C PHE A 104 -11.54 3.09 -0.63
N VAL A 105 -11.51 2.45 0.53
CA VAL A 105 -11.91 3.05 1.81
C VAL A 105 -10.70 3.13 2.74
N PHE A 106 -10.37 4.33 3.22
CA PHE A 106 -9.20 4.56 4.07
C PHE A 106 -9.53 4.42 5.55
N THR A 107 -8.63 3.73 6.24
CA THR A 107 -8.55 3.68 7.70
C THR A 107 -7.12 4.04 8.10
N CYS A 108 -6.96 5.10 8.89
CA CYS A 108 -5.67 5.52 9.41
C CYS A 108 -5.60 5.15 10.89
N THR A 109 -4.49 4.58 11.32
CA THR A 109 -4.31 4.15 12.70
C THR A 109 -2.87 4.32 13.15
N SER A 110 -2.68 4.55 14.43
CA SER A 110 -1.37 4.65 15.08
C SER A 110 -1.28 3.67 16.24
N PRO A 111 -0.07 3.22 16.63
CA PRO A 111 0.09 2.34 17.76
C PRO A 111 -0.33 3.01 19.07
N GLU A 112 -0.96 2.24 19.96
CA GLU A 112 -1.38 2.68 21.28
C GLU A 112 -0.56 1.98 22.38
N GLY A 113 -0.37 2.66 23.50
CA GLY A 113 0.30 2.12 24.67
C GLY A 113 1.77 1.75 24.38
N PHE A 114 2.11 0.47 24.55
CA PHE A 114 3.48 -0.05 24.35
C PHE A 114 3.65 -0.76 22.99
N THR A 115 2.65 -0.72 22.12
CA THR A 115 2.71 -1.34 20.79
C THR A 115 3.57 -0.48 19.85
N THR A 116 4.32 -1.13 18.96
CA THR A 116 5.08 -0.46 17.90
C THR A 116 4.31 -0.50 16.58
N LYS A 117 4.64 0.37 15.62
CA LYS A 117 4.07 0.32 14.27
C LYS A 117 4.28 -1.05 13.61
N GLU A 118 5.47 -1.62 13.77
CA GLU A 118 5.78 -2.96 13.26
C GLU A 118 4.81 -4.01 13.83
N ASN A 119 4.63 -4.04 15.15
CA ASN A 119 3.71 -4.98 15.78
C ASN A 119 2.28 -4.77 15.30
N LEU A 120 1.81 -3.52 15.22
CA LEU A 120 0.46 -3.20 14.75
C LEU A 120 0.25 -3.65 13.30
N LEU A 121 1.26 -3.48 12.43
CA LEU A 121 1.21 -3.95 11.05
C LEU A 121 1.13 -5.48 10.98
N LEU A 122 1.97 -6.18 11.74
CA LEU A 122 2.02 -7.64 11.76
C LEU A 122 0.75 -8.25 12.37
N GLU A 123 0.20 -7.65 13.43
CA GLU A 123 -1.07 -8.06 14.02
C GLU A 123 -2.24 -7.83 13.05
N SER A 124 -2.28 -6.69 12.37
CA SER A 124 -3.29 -6.39 11.34
C SER A 124 -3.25 -7.41 10.21
N LEU A 125 -2.05 -7.75 9.73
CA LEU A 125 -1.86 -8.80 8.72
C LEU A 125 -2.36 -10.17 9.22
N GLN A 126 -1.99 -10.56 10.42
CA GLN A 126 -2.42 -11.85 10.99
C GLN A 126 -3.94 -11.92 11.14
N LEU A 127 -4.57 -10.86 11.63
CA LEU A 127 -6.02 -10.77 11.75
C LEU A 127 -6.72 -10.86 10.38
N ALA A 128 -6.22 -10.11 9.38
CA ALA A 128 -6.75 -10.18 8.02
C ALA A 128 -6.64 -11.58 7.42
N CYS A 129 -5.53 -12.28 7.65
CA CYS A 129 -5.34 -13.65 7.19
C CYS A 129 -6.27 -14.69 7.84
N GLN A 130 -6.85 -14.40 9.01
CA GLN A 130 -7.80 -15.29 9.68
C GLN A 130 -9.22 -15.22 9.10
N VAL A 131 -9.53 -14.18 8.35
CA VAL A 131 -10.85 -13.95 7.77
C VAL A 131 -10.97 -14.72 6.44
N GLU A 132 -12.04 -15.52 6.29
CA GLU A 132 -12.23 -16.36 5.12
C GLU A 132 -12.55 -15.58 3.86
N GLU A 133 -13.25 -14.46 4.01
CA GLU A 133 -13.68 -13.58 2.92
C GLU A 133 -12.52 -12.80 2.28
N VAL A 134 -11.41 -12.65 3.00
CA VAL A 134 -10.23 -11.94 2.52
C VAL A 134 -9.49 -12.78 1.47
N ARG A 135 -9.36 -12.24 0.28
CA ARG A 135 -8.74 -12.90 -0.88
C ARG A 135 -7.41 -12.32 -1.28
N ARG A 136 -7.19 -11.02 -1.01
CA ARG A 136 -5.95 -10.34 -1.34
C ARG A 136 -5.52 -9.41 -0.23
N ILE A 137 -4.26 -9.52 0.15
CA ILE A 137 -3.63 -8.63 1.12
C ILE A 137 -2.35 -8.09 0.49
N MET A 138 -2.28 -6.79 0.25
CA MET A 138 -1.11 -6.07 -0.21
C MET A 138 -0.44 -5.40 0.97
N VAL A 139 0.82 -5.75 1.26
CA VAL A 139 1.54 -5.26 2.44
C VAL A 139 2.73 -4.42 2.03
N VAL A 140 2.81 -3.20 2.56
CA VAL A 140 3.95 -2.30 2.39
C VAL A 140 4.54 -2.03 3.78
N ALA A 141 5.66 -2.65 4.09
CA ALA A 141 6.35 -2.53 5.37
C ALA A 141 7.70 -1.82 5.23
N ASP A 142 8.14 -1.16 6.30
CA ASP A 142 9.51 -0.63 6.38
C ASP A 142 10.53 -1.75 6.15
N GLU A 143 11.63 -1.42 5.49
CA GLU A 143 12.72 -2.37 5.21
C GLU A 143 13.26 -3.05 6.46
N GLN A 144 13.25 -2.34 7.59
CA GLN A 144 13.69 -2.88 8.89
C GLN A 144 12.71 -3.95 9.42
N SER A 145 11.43 -3.88 9.04
CA SER A 145 10.38 -4.81 9.47
C SER A 145 10.25 -6.04 8.55
N LEU A 146 10.96 -6.09 7.42
CA LEU A 146 10.82 -7.18 6.44
C LEU A 146 11.19 -8.55 7.00
N GLU A 147 12.17 -8.65 7.89
CA GLU A 147 12.54 -9.94 8.50
C GLU A 147 11.46 -10.44 9.46
N SER A 148 10.88 -9.56 10.26
CA SER A 148 9.75 -9.89 11.14
C SER A 148 8.51 -10.27 10.32
N LEU A 149 8.25 -9.55 9.23
CA LEU A 149 7.17 -9.86 8.28
C LEU A 149 7.36 -11.27 7.68
N ARG A 150 8.55 -11.59 7.19
CA ARG A 150 8.87 -12.92 6.67
C ARG A 150 8.67 -14.02 7.71
N ARG A 151 9.07 -13.76 8.95
CA ARG A 151 8.89 -14.73 10.07
C ARG A 151 7.41 -14.95 10.34
N THR A 152 6.62 -13.89 10.37
CA THR A 152 5.16 -13.96 10.54
C THR A 152 4.51 -14.75 9.41
N LEU A 153 4.85 -14.46 8.14
CA LEU A 153 4.30 -15.16 6.98
C LEU A 153 4.65 -16.66 6.98
N ARG A 154 5.82 -17.07 7.47
CA ARG A 154 6.18 -18.49 7.59
C ARG A 154 5.35 -19.26 8.61
N GLN A 155 4.71 -18.58 9.55
CA GLN A 155 3.86 -19.18 10.58
C GLN A 155 2.41 -19.34 10.10
N LEU A 156 2.04 -18.70 9.01
CA LEU A 156 0.69 -18.79 8.45
C LEU A 156 0.53 -20.05 7.57
N PRO A 157 -0.70 -20.57 7.45
CA PRO A 157 -1.00 -21.64 6.52
C PRO A 157 -0.67 -21.26 5.07
N PRO A 158 -0.19 -22.20 4.24
CA PRO A 158 0.24 -21.89 2.86
C PRO A 158 -0.83 -21.29 1.96
N ASP A 159 -2.10 -21.65 2.15
CA ASP A 159 -3.25 -21.08 1.44
C ASP A 159 -3.43 -19.59 1.79
N LYS A 160 -3.22 -19.21 3.03
CA LYS A 160 -3.30 -17.80 3.48
C LYS A 160 -2.10 -16.98 2.99
N VAL A 161 -0.89 -17.55 2.99
CA VAL A 161 0.30 -16.86 2.46
C VAL A 161 0.16 -16.56 0.97
N ARG A 162 -0.50 -17.41 0.19
CA ARG A 162 -0.76 -17.17 -1.24
C ARG A 162 -1.62 -15.93 -1.52
N CYS A 163 -2.41 -15.49 -0.55
CA CYS A 163 -3.21 -14.27 -0.66
C CYS A 163 -2.40 -12.99 -0.40
N VAL A 164 -1.15 -13.10 0.07
CA VAL A 164 -0.32 -11.97 0.46
C VAL A 164 0.68 -11.61 -0.64
N THR A 165 0.69 -10.34 -1.03
CA THR A 165 1.71 -9.73 -1.88
C THR A 165 2.48 -8.70 -1.06
N VAL A 166 3.80 -8.85 -0.96
CA VAL A 166 4.68 -7.92 -0.24
C VAL A 166 5.29 -6.95 -1.23
N PHE A 167 5.15 -5.67 -0.95
CA PHE A 167 5.75 -4.58 -1.72
C PHE A 167 7.01 -4.09 -1.02
N ALA A 168 8.13 -4.12 -1.70
CA ALA A 168 9.43 -3.66 -1.18
C ALA A 168 10.21 -2.89 -2.24
N MET A 169 11.16 -2.05 -1.83
CA MET A 169 12.02 -1.32 -2.76
C MET A 169 13.05 -2.21 -3.47
N GLN A 170 13.36 -3.36 -2.87
CA GLN A 170 14.27 -4.37 -3.43
C GLN A 170 13.66 -5.76 -3.28
N PRO A 171 14.03 -6.71 -4.16
CA PRO A 171 13.57 -8.09 -4.03
C PRO A 171 13.90 -8.68 -2.67
N VAL A 172 12.89 -9.27 -2.03
CA VAL A 172 13.02 -9.96 -0.74
C VAL A 172 13.30 -11.45 -1.01
N THR A 173 14.46 -11.95 -0.59
CA THR A 173 14.84 -13.35 -0.81
C THR A 173 14.20 -14.29 0.21
N GLY A 174 13.83 -15.50 -0.21
CA GLY A 174 13.46 -16.61 0.69
C GLY A 174 12.06 -16.54 1.29
N GLY A 175 11.03 -16.14 0.51
CA GLY A 175 9.62 -16.21 0.89
C GLY A 175 8.79 -17.07 -0.06
N GLN A 176 7.67 -17.63 0.42
CA GLN A 176 6.64 -18.30 -0.41
C GLN A 176 5.44 -17.40 -0.72
N PHE A 177 5.61 -16.11 -0.56
CA PHE A 177 4.62 -15.07 -0.83
C PHE A 177 4.92 -14.38 -2.18
N ALA A 178 3.90 -13.78 -2.77
CA ALA A 178 4.07 -12.92 -3.94
C ALA A 178 4.79 -11.62 -3.53
N GLN A 179 5.62 -11.07 -4.42
CA GLN A 179 6.30 -9.80 -4.17
C GLN A 179 6.32 -8.93 -5.42
N GLU A 180 6.22 -7.62 -5.18
CA GLU A 180 6.25 -6.58 -6.18
C GLU A 180 7.18 -5.44 -5.76
N LEU A 181 7.65 -4.67 -6.73
CA LEU A 181 8.53 -3.52 -6.47
C LEU A 181 7.72 -2.26 -6.18
N LEU A 182 7.84 -1.75 -4.96
CA LEU A 182 7.16 -0.54 -4.50
C LEU A 182 7.50 0.70 -5.36
N GLY A 183 8.71 0.75 -5.89
CA GLY A 183 9.19 1.90 -6.68
C GLY A 183 8.35 2.20 -7.92
N TYR A 184 7.78 1.20 -8.58
CA TYR A 184 6.96 1.41 -9.79
C TYR A 184 5.63 2.09 -9.47
N SER A 185 4.94 1.66 -8.42
CA SER A 185 3.69 2.28 -7.98
C SER A 185 3.89 3.73 -7.55
N LEU A 186 4.98 4.02 -6.84
CA LEU A 186 5.33 5.39 -6.44
C LEU A 186 5.75 6.26 -7.63
N MET A 187 6.50 5.73 -8.58
CA MET A 187 6.84 6.46 -9.81
C MET A 187 5.57 6.88 -10.57
N ALA A 188 4.60 5.97 -10.69
CA ALA A 188 3.31 6.26 -11.31
C ALA A 188 2.52 7.33 -10.54
N ALA A 189 2.49 7.26 -9.21
CA ALA A 189 1.82 8.23 -8.35
C ALA A 189 2.48 9.63 -8.39
N LEU A 190 3.79 9.69 -8.58
CA LEU A 190 4.57 10.92 -8.78
C LEU A 190 4.43 11.51 -10.19
N GLY A 191 3.73 10.83 -11.11
CA GLY A 191 3.56 11.26 -12.48
C GLY A 191 4.84 11.27 -13.31
N VAL A 192 5.81 10.42 -12.97
CA VAL A 192 7.06 10.25 -13.69
C VAL A 192 6.90 9.14 -14.73
N LYS A 193 7.24 9.44 -15.97
CA LYS A 193 7.17 8.48 -17.08
C LYS A 193 8.55 7.86 -17.33
N SER A 194 8.58 6.59 -17.70
CA SER A 194 9.82 5.88 -18.04
C SER A 194 10.61 6.58 -19.16
N SER A 195 9.91 7.23 -20.10
CA SER A 195 10.52 8.00 -21.19
C SER A 195 11.28 9.25 -20.71
N GLU A 196 10.95 9.78 -19.53
CA GLU A 196 11.66 10.93 -18.96
C GLU A 196 12.98 10.53 -18.29
N LEU A 197 13.11 9.25 -17.90
CA LEU A 197 14.31 8.71 -17.24
C LEU A 197 15.40 8.26 -18.23
N ASN A 198 15.02 8.01 -19.48
CA ASN A 198 15.93 7.64 -20.55
C ASN A 198 15.81 8.66 -21.70
N PRO A 199 16.34 9.88 -21.57
CA PRO A 199 16.43 10.78 -22.71
C PRO A 199 17.43 10.19 -23.70
N ASN A 200 16.95 9.87 -24.92
CA ASN A 200 17.80 9.45 -26.05
C ASN A 200 18.82 10.53 -26.38
#